data_62131dc7da04aaadc9159edf6edcad9e
#
_entry.id   62131dc7da04aaadc9159edf6edcad9e
#
_cell.length_a   1.000
_cell.length_b   1.000
_cell.length_c   1.000
_cell.angle_alpha   90.00
_cell.angle_beta   90.00
_cell.angle_gamma   90.00
#
_symmetry.space_group_name_H-M   'P 1'
#
loop_
_entity.id
_entity.type
_entity.pdbx_description
1 polymer ?
#
loop_
_entity_poly.entity_id
_entity_poly.type
_entity_poly.pdbx_seq_one_letter_code
_entity_poly.pdbx_strand_id
1 'polypeptide(L)'
;FAAGIWPITVATTILKSGGYNRLHQMVEKVENMPYRAFTGNDPAAISDLAASALHDFHHLKAIKPLPSRKSKEQVPLLDCFEAPCKGGCPIEQDIPEYLELCRKGLYGPALRLITEKNALPFITGTICAHRCQGKCSRNFYEESVHIRETKLLAAEKGYSALMASLRIPEPVDDKKVAIVGGGPTGIAAAYFLGREGVPTTIFERERKLGGVPRYVIPAFRISDEAIDKDIALMERYGVEVKLGKPAPSVEQLKKMGYTHILMATGAWKPGKLDIEGNVQGVIEWMKRMKKQVKPCLSGNIVVVGAGNTAMDAARVAKRMGAHATILYRRTKKFMPADEHELQLAIDEGVEFVELAAPVKQSRG
;
A
#
# COMPACT_ATOMS: atom_id res chain seq x y z
N PHE A 1 22.44 39.68 11.42
CA PHE A 1 23.49 40.71 11.31
C PHE A 1 23.03 42.03 11.86
N ALA A 2 21.90 42.59 11.40
CA ALA A 2 21.39 43.91 11.87
C ALA A 2 21.18 44.01 13.39
N ALA A 3 20.84 42.88 14.02
CA ALA A 3 20.67 42.77 15.48
C ALA A 3 21.98 42.53 16.26
N GLY A 4 23.15 42.58 15.59
CA GLY A 4 24.44 42.33 16.20
C GLY A 4 24.76 40.90 16.53
N ILE A 5 24.04 39.91 15.93
CA ILE A 5 24.32 38.48 16.11
C ILE A 5 25.30 38.04 15.06
N TRP A 6 26.54 37.74 15.42
CA TRP A 6 27.57 37.16 14.56
C TRP A 6 28.78 36.67 15.37
N PRO A 7 29.58 35.71 14.89
CA PRO A 7 29.42 35.06 13.58
C PRO A 7 28.18 34.16 13.51
N ILE A 8 27.65 33.99 12.29
CA ILE A 8 26.51 33.11 12.03
C ILE A 8 27.02 31.89 11.26
N THR A 9 26.73 30.71 11.77
CA THR A 9 27.03 29.44 11.09
C THR A 9 25.77 28.79 10.58
N VAL A 10 25.83 28.24 9.37
CA VAL A 10 24.74 27.47 8.77
C VAL A 10 25.25 26.08 8.40
N ALA A 11 24.57 25.05 8.84
CA ALA A 11 24.93 23.66 8.53
C ALA A 11 23.78 22.92 7.87
N THR A 12 22.70 22.68 8.58
CA THR A 12 21.55 21.90 8.12
C THR A 12 20.87 22.50 6.88
N THR A 13 20.90 23.80 6.69
CA THR A 13 20.30 24.47 5.53
C THR A 13 21.01 24.12 4.25
N ILE A 14 22.33 23.93 4.27
CA ILE A 14 23.16 23.56 3.12
C ILE A 14 22.92 22.08 2.74
N LEU A 15 22.62 21.24 3.73
CA LEU A 15 22.36 19.81 3.52
C LEU A 15 20.94 19.51 2.97
N LYS A 16 20.07 20.50 2.92
CA LYS A 16 18.74 20.36 2.34
C LYS A 16 18.76 20.66 0.85
N SER A 17 17.79 20.09 0.12
CA SER A 17 17.60 20.40 -1.31
C SER A 17 17.53 21.92 -1.54
N GLY A 18 18.30 22.41 -2.49
CA GLY A 18 18.46 23.84 -2.77
C GLY A 18 19.39 24.60 -1.79
N GLY A 19 20.11 23.91 -0.91
CA GLY A 19 20.91 24.52 0.14
C GLY A 19 21.98 25.51 -0.35
N TYR A 20 22.67 25.21 -1.43
CA TYR A 20 23.65 26.14 -2.03
C TYR A 20 22.98 27.40 -2.61
N ASN A 21 21.82 27.27 -3.22
CA ASN A 21 21.06 28.44 -3.69
C ASN A 21 20.59 29.31 -2.50
N ARG A 22 20.23 28.70 -1.38
CA ARG A 22 19.90 29.44 -0.15
C ARG A 22 21.11 30.15 0.44
N LEU A 23 22.29 29.53 0.39
CA LEU A 23 23.53 30.19 0.80
C LEU A 23 23.81 31.42 -0.06
N HIS A 24 23.64 31.29 -1.39
CA HIS A 24 23.76 32.40 -2.32
C HIS A 24 22.78 33.54 -1.99
N GLN A 25 21.51 33.24 -1.76
CA GLN A 25 20.50 34.22 -1.35
C GLN A 25 20.85 34.91 -0.01
N MET A 26 21.47 34.19 0.94
CA MET A 26 21.92 34.76 2.19
C MET A 26 23.08 35.71 1.96
N VAL A 27 24.05 35.34 1.10
CA VAL A 27 25.20 36.18 0.75
C VAL A 27 24.73 37.47 0.06
N GLU A 28 23.86 37.38 -0.94
CA GLU A 28 23.28 38.56 -1.63
C GLU A 28 22.59 39.53 -0.67
N LYS A 29 21.86 39.02 0.32
CA LYS A 29 21.24 39.88 1.36
C LYS A 29 22.25 40.56 2.26
N VAL A 30 23.36 39.92 2.56
CA VAL A 30 24.40 40.46 3.43
C VAL A 30 25.31 41.44 2.71
N GLU A 31 25.60 41.23 1.42
CA GLU A 31 26.42 42.10 0.57
C GLU A 31 25.86 43.54 0.52
N ASN A 32 24.56 43.67 0.56
CA ASN A 32 23.86 44.97 0.54
C ASN A 32 23.70 45.61 1.92
N MET A 33 24.20 45.00 3.00
CA MET A 33 24.12 45.56 4.35
C MET A 33 25.34 46.41 4.65
N PRO A 34 25.15 47.59 5.28
CA PRO A 34 26.28 48.41 5.74
C PRO A 34 27.07 47.66 6.81
N TYR A 35 28.37 47.55 6.60
CA TYR A 35 29.26 46.94 7.61
C TYR A 35 29.18 47.76 8.90
N ARG A 36 28.93 47.05 10.02
CA ARG A 36 29.01 47.61 11.36
C ARG A 36 30.00 46.80 12.19
N ALA A 37 30.89 47.50 12.89
CA ALA A 37 31.69 46.87 13.91
C ALA A 37 30.78 46.27 14.99
N PHE A 38 31.17 45.15 15.60
CA PHE A 38 30.41 44.54 16.69
C PHE A 38 30.41 45.48 17.91
N THR A 39 29.24 45.97 18.25
CA THR A 39 29.03 46.85 19.39
C THR A 39 28.15 46.23 20.49
N GLY A 40 27.88 44.93 20.37
CA GLY A 40 26.96 44.16 21.20
C GLY A 40 25.64 43.84 20.52
N ASN A 41 24.84 43.00 21.14
CA ASN A 41 23.53 42.65 20.63
C ASN A 41 22.51 43.74 20.91
N ASP A 42 21.62 43.97 19.96
CA ASP A 42 20.45 44.86 20.12
C ASP A 42 19.23 44.03 20.57
N PRO A 43 18.82 44.11 21.85
CA PRO A 43 17.69 43.36 22.38
C PRO A 43 16.36 43.70 21.71
N ALA A 44 16.16 44.95 21.31
CA ALA A 44 14.92 45.41 20.67
C ALA A 44 14.81 44.78 19.27
N ALA A 45 15.89 44.89 18.46
CA ALA A 45 15.93 44.27 17.14
C ALA A 45 15.80 42.74 17.19
N ILE A 46 16.31 42.08 18.24
CA ILE A 46 16.12 40.63 18.45
C ILE A 46 14.66 40.31 18.76
N SER A 47 14.01 41.09 19.61
CA SER A 47 12.60 40.93 19.97
C SER A 47 11.69 41.11 18.73
N ASP A 48 11.94 42.13 17.94
CA ASP A 48 11.20 42.41 16.70
C ASP A 48 11.40 41.29 15.65
N LEU A 49 12.63 40.79 15.54
CA LEU A 49 12.92 39.65 14.69
C LEU A 49 12.17 38.39 15.15
N ALA A 50 12.14 38.11 16.46
CA ALA A 50 11.42 36.96 17.01
C ALA A 50 9.91 37.08 16.78
N ALA A 51 9.34 38.26 16.94
CA ALA A 51 7.92 38.51 16.69
C ALA A 51 7.59 38.37 15.19
N SER A 52 8.40 38.94 14.31
CA SER A 52 8.19 38.86 12.86
C SER A 52 8.37 37.41 12.32
N ALA A 53 9.28 36.62 12.89
CA ALA A 53 9.53 35.23 12.48
C ALA A 53 8.32 34.31 12.69
N LEU A 54 7.43 34.65 13.63
CA LEU A 54 6.19 33.89 13.85
C LEU A 54 5.18 34.05 12.71
N HIS A 55 5.30 35.09 11.91
CA HIS A 55 4.39 35.38 10.80
C HIS A 55 5.05 35.34 9.43
N ASP A 56 6.37 35.24 9.38
CA ASP A 56 7.13 35.14 8.13
C ASP A 56 7.08 33.69 7.58
N PHE A 57 6.48 33.54 6.40
CA PHE A 57 6.32 32.23 5.76
C PHE A 57 7.65 31.49 5.50
N HIS A 58 8.78 32.21 5.41
CA HIS A 58 10.10 31.60 5.28
C HIS A 58 10.56 30.88 6.56
N HIS A 59 10.05 31.31 7.72
CA HIS A 59 10.35 30.71 9.02
C HIS A 59 9.27 29.75 9.48
N LEU A 60 8.05 29.85 8.98
CA LEU A 60 7.00 28.91 9.25
C LEU A 60 7.36 27.58 8.56
N LYS A 61 7.48 26.52 9.34
CA LYS A 61 7.52 25.19 8.74
C LYS A 61 6.24 25.00 7.94
N ALA A 62 6.37 24.79 6.64
CA ALA A 62 5.24 24.36 5.84
C ALA A 62 4.55 23.23 6.61
N ILE A 63 3.26 23.42 6.91
CA ILE A 63 2.44 22.35 7.47
C ILE A 63 2.56 21.22 6.47
N LYS A 64 3.30 20.18 6.85
CA LYS A 64 3.44 19.01 5.97
C LYS A 64 2.03 18.47 5.80
N PRO A 65 1.51 18.40 4.57
CA PRO A 65 0.10 18.09 4.33
C PRO A 65 -0.20 16.62 4.55
N LEU A 66 0.46 15.88 5.40
CA LEU A 66 0.17 14.48 5.64
C LEU A 66 0.69 14.05 6.99
N PRO A 67 0.01 13.08 7.63
CA PRO A 67 0.64 12.30 8.67
C PRO A 67 1.95 11.79 8.07
N SER A 68 3.02 12.06 8.80
CA SER A 68 4.34 11.55 8.45
C SER A 68 4.19 10.09 8.04
N ARG A 69 4.56 9.75 6.80
CA ARG A 69 4.74 8.36 6.38
C ARG A 69 5.97 7.73 7.05
N LYS A 70 6.48 8.38 8.11
CA LYS A 70 7.51 7.79 8.95
C LYS A 70 6.93 6.53 9.55
N SER A 71 7.57 5.42 9.24
CA SER A 71 7.39 4.19 10.01
C SER A 71 7.63 4.52 11.48
N LYS A 72 6.82 3.97 12.37
CA LYS A 72 7.10 4.01 13.82
C LYS A 72 8.27 3.10 14.18
N GLU A 73 8.64 2.21 13.28
CA GLU A 73 9.77 1.31 13.42
C GLU A 73 11.06 2.09 13.11
N GLN A 74 12.10 1.76 13.85
CA GLN A 74 13.43 2.27 13.57
C GLN A 74 13.82 1.86 12.15
N VAL A 75 13.95 2.85 11.27
CA VAL A 75 14.42 2.59 9.91
C VAL A 75 15.87 2.10 10.06
N PRO A 76 16.19 0.89 9.58
CA PRO A 76 17.57 0.43 9.59
C PRO A 76 18.45 1.46 8.90
N LEU A 77 19.70 1.59 9.33
CA LEU A 77 20.70 2.40 8.62
C LEU A 77 20.75 1.88 7.18
N LEU A 78 20.05 2.62 6.29
CA LEU A 78 20.09 2.30 4.87
C LEU A 78 21.48 2.68 4.36
N ASP A 79 22.11 1.74 3.67
CA ASP A 79 23.28 2.04 2.88
C ASP A 79 22.92 3.18 1.92
N CYS A 80 23.79 4.18 1.81
CA CYS A 80 23.57 5.33 0.95
C CYS A 80 23.49 4.95 -0.55
N PHE A 81 23.89 3.74 -0.91
CA PHE A 81 23.78 3.16 -2.24
C PHE A 81 22.48 2.38 -2.46
N GLU A 82 21.67 2.16 -1.44
CA GLU A 82 20.40 1.47 -1.59
C GLU A 82 19.28 2.46 -1.95
N ALA A 83 18.53 2.13 -3.01
CA ALA A 83 17.42 2.96 -3.45
C ALA A 83 16.32 3.00 -2.37
N PRO A 84 15.83 4.20 -1.98
CA PRO A 84 14.80 4.34 -0.93
C PRO A 84 13.51 3.57 -1.21
N CYS A 85 13.19 3.33 -2.49
CA CYS A 85 12.05 2.53 -2.88
C CYS A 85 12.20 1.05 -2.50
N LYS A 86 13.41 0.48 -2.48
CA LYS A 86 13.67 -0.89 -2.02
C LYS A 86 13.34 -1.01 -0.53
N GLY A 87 13.92 -0.16 0.33
CA GLY A 87 13.60 -0.11 1.75
C GLY A 87 12.15 0.34 2.05
N GLY A 88 11.45 0.95 1.08
CA GLY A 88 10.02 1.27 1.14
C GLY A 88 9.10 0.09 0.80
N CYS A 89 9.64 -0.97 0.21
CA CYS A 89 8.92 -2.18 -0.14
C CYS A 89 8.92 -3.16 1.04
N PRO A 90 7.76 -3.62 1.56
CA PRO A 90 7.72 -4.54 2.71
C PRO A 90 8.42 -5.88 2.48
N ILE A 91 8.62 -6.27 1.22
CA ILE A 91 9.32 -7.50 0.81
C ILE A 91 10.67 -7.20 0.13
N GLU A 92 11.15 -5.97 0.25
CA GLU A 92 12.46 -5.52 -0.24
C GLU A 92 12.76 -5.94 -1.69
N GLN A 93 11.79 -5.75 -2.59
CA GLN A 93 11.99 -6.06 -4.00
C GLN A 93 13.10 -5.21 -4.63
N ASP A 94 13.86 -5.80 -5.55
CA ASP A 94 14.91 -5.12 -6.28
C ASP A 94 14.33 -4.22 -7.39
N ILE A 95 13.68 -3.14 -6.93
CA ILE A 95 12.89 -2.25 -7.77
C ILE A 95 13.72 -1.59 -8.87
N PRO A 96 14.88 -0.98 -8.62
CA PRO A 96 15.67 -0.37 -9.67
C PRO A 96 16.05 -1.35 -10.78
N GLU A 97 16.39 -2.58 -10.40
CA GLU A 97 16.83 -3.60 -11.36
C GLU A 97 15.69 -4.05 -12.27
N TYR A 98 14.50 -4.37 -11.72
CA TYR A 98 13.41 -4.76 -12.62
C TYR A 98 12.86 -3.59 -13.46
N LEU A 99 12.95 -2.34 -12.99
CA LEU A 99 12.60 -1.17 -13.78
C LEU A 99 13.57 -1.02 -14.97
N GLU A 100 14.87 -1.22 -14.75
CA GLU A 100 15.88 -1.17 -15.81
C GLU A 100 15.70 -2.31 -16.82
N LEU A 101 15.38 -3.52 -16.36
CA LEU A 101 15.05 -4.64 -17.26
C LEU A 101 13.81 -4.32 -18.10
N CYS A 102 12.77 -3.72 -17.52
CA CYS A 102 11.59 -3.28 -18.25
C CYS A 102 11.92 -2.17 -19.29
N ARG A 103 12.77 -1.22 -18.91
CA ARG A 103 13.24 -0.16 -19.82
C ARG A 103 13.93 -0.74 -21.05
N LYS A 104 14.67 -1.83 -20.88
CA LYS A 104 15.33 -2.58 -21.97
C LYS A 104 14.39 -3.53 -22.73
N GLY A 105 13.10 -3.61 -22.36
CA GLY A 105 12.14 -4.53 -22.95
C GLY A 105 12.31 -6.00 -22.51
N LEU A 106 13.14 -6.27 -21.50
CA LEU A 106 13.46 -7.60 -20.99
C LEU A 106 12.43 -8.02 -19.92
N TYR A 107 11.16 -8.12 -20.30
CA TYR A 107 10.05 -8.38 -19.36
C TYR A 107 10.10 -9.76 -18.71
N GLY A 108 10.56 -10.79 -19.41
CA GLY A 108 10.75 -12.14 -18.84
C GLY A 108 11.76 -12.15 -17.67
N PRO A 109 12.99 -11.66 -17.87
CA PRO A 109 13.95 -11.46 -16.80
C PRO A 109 13.44 -10.55 -15.68
N ALA A 110 12.73 -9.45 -15.99
CA ALA A 110 12.13 -8.57 -15.00
C ALA A 110 11.12 -9.30 -14.11
N LEU A 111 10.22 -10.09 -14.72
CA LEU A 111 9.24 -10.87 -13.97
C LEU A 111 9.89 -11.96 -13.13
N ARG A 112 10.93 -12.62 -13.65
CA ARG A 112 11.71 -13.60 -12.88
C ARG A 112 12.28 -12.96 -11.61
N LEU A 113 12.92 -11.80 -11.73
CA LEU A 113 13.47 -11.05 -10.60
C LEU A 113 12.37 -10.66 -9.60
N ILE A 114 11.22 -10.17 -10.08
CA ILE A 114 10.08 -9.85 -9.25
C ILE A 114 9.62 -11.07 -8.45
N THR A 115 9.50 -12.23 -9.11
CA THR A 115 8.98 -13.46 -8.49
C THR A 115 9.96 -14.16 -7.54
N GLU A 116 11.20 -13.71 -7.45
CA GLU A 116 12.12 -14.15 -6.39
C GLU A 116 11.60 -13.80 -4.98
N LYS A 117 10.94 -12.64 -4.83
CA LYS A 117 10.42 -12.14 -3.56
C LYS A 117 8.90 -11.93 -3.54
N ASN A 118 8.24 -12.00 -4.68
CA ASN A 118 6.82 -11.71 -4.83
C ASN A 118 6.08 -12.79 -5.62
N ALA A 119 5.46 -13.69 -4.90
CA ALA A 119 4.70 -14.79 -5.49
C ALA A 119 3.42 -14.35 -6.23
N LEU A 120 2.98 -13.11 -6.07
CA LEU A 120 1.69 -12.61 -6.54
C LEU A 120 1.87 -11.33 -7.39
N PRO A 121 2.62 -11.40 -8.51
CA PRO A 121 2.96 -10.21 -9.29
C PRO A 121 1.74 -9.52 -9.93
N PHE A 122 0.70 -10.24 -10.32
CA PHE A 122 -0.52 -9.66 -10.88
C PHE A 122 -1.38 -8.99 -9.80
N ILE A 123 -1.64 -9.68 -8.68
CA ILE A 123 -2.39 -9.11 -7.56
C ILE A 123 -1.68 -7.86 -7.04
N THR A 124 -0.38 -7.94 -6.76
CA THR A 124 0.37 -6.81 -6.23
C THR A 124 0.68 -5.74 -7.28
N GLY A 125 0.73 -6.09 -8.56
CA GLY A 125 0.80 -5.14 -9.66
C GLY A 125 -0.45 -4.28 -9.78
N THR A 126 -1.61 -4.84 -9.40
CA THR A 126 -2.91 -4.18 -9.52
C THR A 126 -3.31 -3.43 -8.25
N ILE A 127 -3.21 -4.05 -7.06
CA ILE A 127 -3.79 -3.50 -5.83
C ILE A 127 -2.80 -3.28 -4.68
N CYS A 128 -1.49 -3.34 -4.92
CA CYS A 128 -0.50 -3.01 -3.90
C CYS A 128 -0.64 -1.55 -3.46
N ALA A 129 -0.50 -1.29 -2.16
CA ALA A 129 -0.51 0.06 -1.59
C ALA A 129 0.73 0.91 -1.97
N HIS A 130 1.57 0.46 -2.86
CA HIS A 130 2.76 1.11 -3.48
C HIS A 130 3.56 2.03 -2.55
N ARG A 131 3.81 1.62 -1.32
CA ARG A 131 4.58 2.39 -0.33
C ARG A 131 5.97 2.80 -0.83
N CYS A 132 6.54 2.02 -1.74
CA CYS A 132 7.79 2.31 -2.43
C CYS A 132 7.72 3.62 -3.25
N GLN A 133 6.60 3.91 -3.93
CA GLN A 133 6.40 5.16 -4.67
C GLN A 133 6.42 6.36 -3.73
N GLY A 134 5.87 6.25 -2.52
CA GLY A 134 5.96 7.30 -1.52
C GLY A 134 7.36 7.53 -0.94
N LYS A 135 8.31 6.62 -1.17
CA LYS A 135 9.73 6.76 -0.79
C LYS A 135 10.62 7.16 -1.96
N CYS A 136 10.07 7.25 -3.16
CA CYS A 136 10.85 7.61 -4.34
C CYS A 136 11.49 8.98 -4.17
N SER A 137 12.79 9.08 -4.42
CA SER A 137 13.54 10.34 -4.33
C SER A 137 13.07 11.38 -5.35
N ARG A 138 12.45 10.96 -6.45
CA ARG A 138 11.86 11.87 -7.44
C ARG A 138 10.74 12.73 -6.86
N ASN A 139 10.05 12.29 -5.80
CA ASN A 139 9.02 13.08 -5.11
C ASN A 139 9.53 14.43 -4.55
N PHE A 140 10.83 14.69 -4.57
CA PHE A 140 11.38 15.98 -4.16
C PHE A 140 11.20 17.08 -5.21
N TYR A 141 11.02 16.70 -6.49
CA TYR A 141 10.99 17.67 -7.61
C TYR A 141 10.02 17.30 -8.75
N GLU A 142 9.51 16.06 -8.76
CA GLU A 142 8.56 15.59 -9.78
C GLU A 142 7.70 14.43 -9.24
N GLU A 143 6.94 13.78 -10.08
CA GLU A 143 6.18 12.59 -9.71
C GLU A 143 7.10 11.38 -9.51
N SER A 144 6.67 10.47 -8.61
CA SER A 144 7.36 9.21 -8.40
C SER A 144 7.36 8.35 -9.66
N VAL A 145 8.35 7.47 -9.79
CA VAL A 145 8.31 6.40 -10.80
C VAL A 145 7.06 5.55 -10.60
N HIS A 146 6.36 5.22 -11.67
CA HIS A 146 5.19 4.33 -11.67
C HIS A 146 5.58 2.86 -11.43
N ILE A 147 6.06 2.59 -10.21
CA ILE A 147 6.66 1.30 -9.83
C ILE A 147 5.64 0.17 -9.91
N ARG A 148 4.42 0.40 -9.39
CA ARG A 148 3.34 -0.60 -9.38
C ARG A 148 2.90 -0.96 -10.80
N GLU A 149 2.68 0.03 -11.62
CA GLU A 149 2.25 -0.10 -13.01
C GLU A 149 3.32 -0.82 -13.85
N THR A 150 4.59 -0.47 -13.66
CA THR A 150 5.72 -1.14 -14.34
C THR A 150 5.85 -2.60 -13.91
N LYS A 151 5.61 -2.90 -12.63
CA LYS A 151 5.55 -4.29 -12.15
C LYS A 151 4.44 -5.08 -12.82
N LEU A 152 3.24 -4.50 -12.95
CA LEU A 152 2.13 -5.14 -13.67
C LEU A 152 2.48 -5.35 -15.14
N LEU A 153 3.07 -4.37 -15.80
CA LEU A 153 3.52 -4.48 -17.19
C LEU A 153 4.54 -5.62 -17.36
N ALA A 154 5.49 -5.77 -16.43
CA ALA A 154 6.43 -6.87 -16.41
C ALA A 154 5.72 -8.23 -16.25
N ALA A 155 4.71 -8.28 -15.36
CA ALA A 155 3.91 -9.48 -15.18
C ALA A 155 3.14 -9.85 -16.46
N GLU A 156 2.46 -8.90 -17.09
CA GLU A 156 1.67 -9.15 -18.31
C GLU A 156 2.53 -9.59 -19.49
N LYS A 157 3.62 -8.87 -19.76
CA LYS A 157 4.48 -9.14 -20.91
C LYS A 157 5.48 -10.28 -20.70
N GLY A 158 5.91 -10.51 -19.45
CA GLY A 158 6.87 -11.53 -19.09
C GLY A 158 6.26 -12.90 -18.78
N TYR A 159 4.93 -12.99 -18.59
CA TYR A 159 4.24 -14.16 -18.07
C TYR A 159 4.54 -15.45 -18.85
N SER A 160 4.34 -15.43 -20.17
CA SER A 160 4.53 -16.62 -21.01
C SER A 160 5.97 -17.12 -20.98
N ALA A 161 6.95 -16.21 -21.00
CA ALA A 161 8.36 -16.56 -20.92
C ALA A 161 8.71 -17.16 -19.55
N LEU A 162 8.19 -16.58 -18.46
CA LEU A 162 8.38 -17.12 -17.12
C LEU A 162 7.77 -18.52 -17.00
N MET A 163 6.49 -18.69 -17.37
CA MET A 163 5.78 -19.98 -17.29
C MET A 163 6.50 -21.09 -18.06
N ALA A 164 7.03 -20.80 -19.25
CA ALA A 164 7.80 -21.77 -20.05
C ALA A 164 9.13 -22.17 -19.37
N SER A 165 9.69 -21.32 -18.53
CA SER A 165 10.96 -21.55 -17.85
C SER A 165 10.85 -22.26 -16.50
N LEU A 166 9.67 -22.25 -15.86
CA LEU A 166 9.47 -22.90 -14.57
C LEU A 166 9.54 -24.43 -14.70
N ARG A 167 10.17 -25.06 -13.72
CA ARG A 167 10.30 -26.49 -13.60
C ARG A 167 9.84 -26.95 -12.24
N ILE A 168 9.25 -28.10 -12.15
CA ILE A 168 8.93 -28.75 -10.87
C ILE A 168 10.26 -29.23 -10.29
N PRO A 169 10.64 -28.78 -9.10
CA PRO A 169 11.87 -29.23 -8.45
C PRO A 169 11.71 -30.66 -7.92
N GLU A 170 12.84 -31.30 -7.63
CA GLU A 170 12.84 -32.60 -6.94
C GLU A 170 12.22 -32.47 -5.56
N PRO A 171 11.34 -33.39 -5.15
CA PRO A 171 10.71 -33.34 -3.84
C PRO A 171 11.70 -33.47 -2.69
N VAL A 172 11.46 -32.72 -1.62
CA VAL A 172 12.19 -32.85 -0.34
C VAL A 172 11.50 -33.91 0.51
N ASP A 173 12.20 -34.97 0.87
CA ASP A 173 11.61 -36.20 1.44
C ASP A 173 11.13 -36.07 2.89
N ASP A 174 11.73 -35.18 3.70
CA ASP A 174 11.51 -35.09 5.15
C ASP A 174 10.43 -34.07 5.56
N LYS A 175 9.83 -33.38 4.59
CA LYS A 175 8.87 -32.31 4.86
C LYS A 175 7.61 -32.47 4.03
N LYS A 176 6.45 -32.29 4.69
CA LYS A 176 5.15 -32.20 4.03
C LYS A 176 4.32 -31.11 4.71
N VAL A 177 3.90 -30.11 3.95
CA VAL A 177 3.24 -28.91 4.51
C VAL A 177 1.77 -28.88 4.16
N ALA A 178 0.91 -28.67 5.17
CA ALA A 178 -0.49 -28.32 4.98
C ALA A 178 -0.66 -26.81 5.16
N ILE A 179 -1.31 -26.14 4.21
CA ILE A 179 -1.69 -24.73 4.31
C ILE A 179 -3.20 -24.65 4.44
N VAL A 180 -3.67 -24.07 5.54
CA VAL A 180 -5.08 -23.86 5.82
C VAL A 180 -5.49 -22.46 5.40
N GLY A 181 -6.14 -22.36 4.24
CA GLY A 181 -6.59 -21.13 3.60
C GLY A 181 -5.86 -20.79 2.31
N GLY A 182 -6.62 -20.61 1.24
CA GLY A 182 -6.16 -20.35 -0.13
C GLY A 182 -6.27 -18.87 -0.53
N GLY A 183 -6.10 -17.95 0.43
CA GLY A 183 -5.95 -16.52 0.18
C GLY A 183 -4.51 -16.14 -0.23
N PRO A 184 -4.20 -14.84 -0.41
CA PRO A 184 -2.88 -14.39 -0.85
C PRO A 184 -1.72 -14.96 -0.04
N THR A 185 -1.86 -15.04 1.29
CA THR A 185 -0.85 -15.62 2.19
C THR A 185 -0.61 -17.10 1.90
N GLY A 186 -1.69 -17.87 1.74
CA GLY A 186 -1.58 -19.31 1.46
C GLY A 186 -1.00 -19.60 0.07
N ILE A 187 -1.42 -18.84 -0.95
CA ILE A 187 -0.89 -18.96 -2.31
C ILE A 187 0.60 -18.61 -2.35
N ALA A 188 0.99 -17.50 -1.70
CA ALA A 188 2.38 -17.08 -1.65
C ALA A 188 3.27 -18.09 -0.91
N ALA A 189 2.81 -18.60 0.23
CA ALA A 189 3.53 -19.64 0.97
C ALA A 189 3.69 -20.92 0.14
N ALA A 190 2.62 -21.37 -0.53
CA ALA A 190 2.67 -22.53 -1.40
C ALA A 190 3.60 -22.33 -2.59
N TYR A 191 3.61 -21.13 -3.19
CA TYR A 191 4.55 -20.79 -4.26
C TYR A 191 6.00 -20.96 -3.82
N PHE A 192 6.40 -20.36 -2.69
CA PHE A 192 7.78 -20.44 -2.23
C PHE A 192 8.15 -21.85 -1.75
N LEU A 193 7.26 -22.56 -1.05
CA LEU A 193 7.50 -23.94 -0.63
C LEU A 193 7.60 -24.88 -1.82
N GLY A 194 6.69 -24.75 -2.79
CA GLY A 194 6.73 -25.56 -4.01
C GLY A 194 7.97 -25.30 -4.84
N ARG A 195 8.43 -24.04 -4.92
CA ARG A 195 9.68 -23.69 -5.59
C ARG A 195 10.91 -24.37 -4.97
N GLU A 196 10.90 -24.57 -3.66
CA GLU A 196 11.96 -25.28 -2.94
C GLU A 196 11.75 -26.79 -2.88
N GLY A 197 10.78 -27.33 -3.65
CA GLY A 197 10.53 -28.78 -3.70
C GLY A 197 9.80 -29.35 -2.48
N VAL A 198 9.27 -28.53 -1.60
CA VAL A 198 8.55 -29.00 -0.41
C VAL A 198 7.13 -29.44 -0.79
N PRO A 199 6.75 -30.72 -0.61
CA PRO A 199 5.40 -31.21 -0.88
C PRO A 199 4.37 -30.42 -0.06
N THR A 200 3.51 -29.69 -0.76
CA THR A 200 2.59 -28.72 -0.15
C THR A 200 1.17 -28.93 -0.63
N THR A 201 0.22 -28.93 0.30
CA THR A 201 -1.22 -29.02 0.01
C THR A 201 -1.95 -27.81 0.60
N ILE A 202 -2.70 -27.08 -0.22
CA ILE A 202 -3.62 -26.02 0.23
C ILE A 202 -5.00 -26.62 0.50
N PHE A 203 -5.57 -26.35 1.65
CA PHE A 203 -6.96 -26.63 2.01
C PHE A 203 -7.76 -25.34 2.01
N GLU A 204 -8.71 -25.19 1.09
CA GLU A 204 -9.55 -24.00 0.97
C GLU A 204 -11.03 -24.38 1.02
N ARG A 205 -11.79 -23.73 1.91
CA ARG A 205 -13.23 -23.99 2.08
C ARG A 205 -14.08 -23.47 0.93
N GLU A 206 -13.63 -22.46 0.23
CA GLU A 206 -14.32 -21.92 -0.93
C GLU A 206 -14.02 -22.77 -2.19
N ARG A 207 -14.81 -22.54 -3.25
CA ARG A 207 -14.69 -23.30 -4.51
C ARG A 207 -13.49 -22.91 -5.36
N LYS A 208 -12.86 -21.78 -5.09
CA LYS A 208 -11.69 -21.24 -5.79
C LYS A 208 -10.71 -20.64 -4.80
N LEU A 209 -9.43 -20.65 -5.13
CA LEU A 209 -8.40 -19.89 -4.43
C LEU A 209 -8.56 -18.39 -4.67
N GLY A 210 -7.88 -17.57 -3.89
CA GLY A 210 -7.78 -16.11 -4.05
C GLY A 210 -8.25 -15.31 -2.83
N GLY A 211 -9.02 -15.89 -1.92
CA GLY A 211 -9.42 -15.24 -0.66
C GLY A 211 -10.12 -13.89 -0.85
N VAL A 212 -9.79 -12.90 -0.03
CA VAL A 212 -10.38 -11.55 -0.07
C VAL A 212 -10.29 -10.89 -1.46
N PRO A 213 -9.17 -10.91 -2.19
CA PRO A 213 -9.09 -10.38 -3.55
C PRO A 213 -10.17 -10.95 -4.48
N ARG A 214 -10.42 -12.25 -4.42
CA ARG A 214 -11.43 -12.89 -5.28
C ARG A 214 -12.86 -12.67 -4.79
N TYR A 215 -13.10 -12.78 -3.49
CA TYR A 215 -14.47 -12.87 -2.96
C TYR A 215 -15.04 -11.56 -2.44
N VAL A 216 -14.19 -10.56 -2.18
CA VAL A 216 -14.60 -9.29 -1.55
C VAL A 216 -14.23 -8.09 -2.41
N ILE A 217 -12.97 -7.98 -2.87
CA ILE A 217 -12.53 -6.82 -3.65
C ILE A 217 -13.30 -6.80 -4.99
N PRO A 218 -13.85 -5.63 -5.39
CA PRO A 218 -14.66 -5.53 -6.59
C PRO A 218 -13.89 -5.87 -7.88
N ALA A 219 -14.58 -6.39 -8.88
CA ALA A 219 -13.97 -6.76 -10.15
C ALA A 219 -13.37 -5.57 -10.93
N PHE A 220 -13.88 -4.36 -10.70
CA PHE A 220 -13.29 -3.15 -11.28
C PHE A 220 -11.95 -2.74 -10.65
N ARG A 221 -11.58 -3.34 -9.50
CA ARG A 221 -10.29 -3.17 -8.84
C ARG A 221 -9.28 -4.24 -9.26
N ILE A 222 -9.74 -5.48 -9.34
CA ILE A 222 -8.92 -6.61 -9.74
C ILE A 222 -9.79 -7.67 -10.41
N SER A 223 -9.38 -8.13 -11.58
CA SER A 223 -10.07 -9.18 -12.30
C SER A 223 -9.76 -10.57 -11.74
N ASP A 224 -10.70 -11.50 -11.92
CA ASP A 224 -10.46 -12.90 -11.58
C ASP A 224 -9.32 -13.50 -12.41
N GLU A 225 -9.15 -13.06 -13.66
CA GLU A 225 -8.04 -13.48 -14.53
C GLU A 225 -6.67 -13.13 -13.96
N ALA A 226 -6.50 -11.93 -13.42
CA ALA A 226 -5.24 -11.52 -12.77
C ALA A 226 -4.91 -12.44 -11.57
N ILE A 227 -5.93 -12.79 -10.79
CA ILE A 227 -5.77 -13.71 -9.65
C ILE A 227 -5.43 -15.13 -10.14
N ASP A 228 -6.09 -15.59 -11.20
CA ASP A 228 -5.85 -16.94 -11.77
C ASP A 228 -4.44 -17.06 -12.34
N LYS A 229 -3.86 -16.02 -12.92
CA LYS A 229 -2.46 -16.00 -13.38
C LYS A 229 -1.46 -16.20 -12.23
N ASP A 230 -1.67 -15.53 -11.09
CA ASP A 230 -0.83 -15.73 -9.91
C ASP A 230 -0.99 -17.14 -9.32
N ILE A 231 -2.22 -17.69 -9.33
CA ILE A 231 -2.47 -19.07 -8.90
C ILE A 231 -1.73 -20.07 -9.81
N ALA A 232 -1.80 -19.88 -11.12
CA ALA A 232 -1.15 -20.75 -12.08
C ALA A 232 0.39 -20.75 -11.94
N LEU A 233 1.00 -19.64 -11.52
CA LEU A 233 2.43 -19.61 -11.17
C LEU A 233 2.75 -20.55 -10.01
N MET A 234 1.92 -20.58 -8.98
CA MET A 234 2.06 -21.47 -7.83
C MET A 234 1.81 -22.95 -8.22
N GLU A 235 0.75 -23.21 -8.98
CA GLU A 235 0.40 -24.56 -9.43
C GLU A 235 1.49 -25.17 -10.31
N ARG A 236 2.28 -24.34 -11.01
CA ARG A 236 3.39 -24.81 -11.85
C ARG A 236 4.47 -25.56 -11.07
N TYR A 237 4.53 -25.38 -9.75
CA TYR A 237 5.45 -26.11 -8.86
C TYR A 237 4.86 -27.39 -8.25
N GLY A 238 3.72 -27.87 -8.75
CA GLY A 238 3.14 -29.15 -8.31
C GLY A 238 2.43 -29.10 -6.96
N VAL A 239 2.00 -27.90 -6.51
CA VAL A 239 1.24 -27.74 -5.26
C VAL A 239 -0.13 -28.40 -5.40
N GLU A 240 -0.49 -29.26 -4.43
CA GLU A 240 -1.82 -29.87 -4.37
C GLU A 240 -2.85 -28.88 -3.81
N VAL A 241 -4.05 -28.83 -4.38
CA VAL A 241 -5.13 -27.94 -3.93
C VAL A 241 -6.40 -28.73 -3.64
N LYS A 242 -6.95 -28.59 -2.42
CA LYS A 242 -8.21 -29.20 -1.97
C LYS A 242 -9.23 -28.11 -1.68
N LEU A 243 -10.26 -28.01 -2.53
CA LEU A 243 -11.26 -26.94 -2.53
C LEU A 243 -12.62 -27.40 -1.98
N GLY A 244 -13.44 -26.46 -1.56
CA GLY A 244 -14.87 -26.62 -1.31
C GLY A 244 -15.21 -27.28 0.02
N LYS A 245 -14.23 -27.52 0.89
CA LYS A 245 -14.45 -28.13 2.21
C LYS A 245 -13.56 -27.45 3.25
N PRO A 246 -14.03 -27.33 4.51
CA PRO A 246 -13.19 -26.93 5.61
C PRO A 246 -11.94 -27.83 5.72
N ALA A 247 -10.82 -27.25 6.11
CA ALA A 247 -9.61 -28.03 6.38
C ALA A 247 -9.85 -29.03 7.53
N PRO A 248 -9.20 -30.20 7.51
CA PRO A 248 -9.16 -31.09 8.65
C PRO A 248 -8.58 -30.41 9.90
N SER A 249 -8.86 -30.98 11.09
CA SER A 249 -8.24 -30.47 12.32
C SER A 249 -6.71 -30.68 12.29
N VAL A 250 -6.01 -29.96 13.16
CA VAL A 250 -4.55 -30.07 13.29
C VAL A 250 -4.13 -31.53 13.57
N GLU A 251 -4.88 -32.24 14.44
CA GLU A 251 -4.62 -33.63 14.79
C GLU A 251 -4.84 -34.57 13.58
N GLN A 252 -5.87 -34.30 12.80
CA GLN A 252 -6.13 -35.06 11.56
C GLN A 252 -5.03 -34.83 10.52
N LEU A 253 -4.61 -33.56 10.32
CA LEU A 253 -3.51 -33.23 9.40
C LEU A 253 -2.21 -33.92 9.82
N LYS A 254 -1.88 -33.96 11.11
CA LYS A 254 -0.73 -34.70 11.64
C LYS A 254 -0.84 -36.22 11.32
N LYS A 255 -2.03 -36.82 11.53
CA LYS A 255 -2.27 -38.22 11.18
C LYS A 255 -2.15 -38.50 9.67
N MET A 256 -2.40 -37.52 8.83
CA MET A 256 -2.22 -37.57 7.36
C MET A 256 -0.74 -37.40 6.94
N GLY A 257 0.17 -37.30 7.89
CA GLY A 257 1.61 -37.20 7.66
C GLY A 257 2.12 -35.79 7.34
N TYR A 258 1.32 -34.74 7.58
CA TYR A 258 1.82 -33.37 7.47
C TYR A 258 2.73 -33.06 8.65
N THR A 259 3.98 -32.69 8.34
CA THR A 259 4.99 -32.33 9.34
C THR A 259 4.85 -30.89 9.82
N HIS A 260 4.35 -30.01 8.95
CA HIS A 260 4.14 -28.59 9.24
C HIS A 260 2.73 -28.17 8.80
N ILE A 261 2.13 -27.28 9.59
CA ILE A 261 0.79 -26.74 9.30
C ILE A 261 0.86 -25.22 9.37
N LEU A 262 0.57 -24.56 8.26
CA LEU A 262 0.51 -23.10 8.16
C LEU A 262 -0.95 -22.64 8.18
N MET A 263 -1.28 -21.79 9.17
CA MET A 263 -2.61 -21.19 9.29
C MET A 263 -2.66 -19.86 8.53
N ALA A 264 -3.33 -19.84 7.38
CA ALA A 264 -3.47 -18.70 6.48
C ALA A 264 -4.94 -18.31 6.26
N THR A 265 -5.76 -18.39 7.32
CA THR A 265 -7.22 -18.27 7.28
C THR A 265 -7.73 -16.85 7.03
N GLY A 266 -6.88 -15.83 7.11
CA GLY A 266 -7.21 -14.43 6.88
C GLY A 266 -8.05 -13.78 8.00
N ALA A 267 -8.35 -12.50 7.83
CA ALA A 267 -9.11 -11.67 8.78
C ALA A 267 -10.49 -11.33 8.19
N TRP A 268 -11.42 -12.26 8.27
CA TRP A 268 -12.77 -12.13 7.69
C TRP A 268 -13.77 -11.39 8.58
N LYS A 269 -13.48 -11.20 9.87
CA LYS A 269 -14.36 -10.51 10.81
C LYS A 269 -13.94 -9.04 10.91
N PRO A 270 -14.73 -8.10 10.35
CA PRO A 270 -14.49 -6.68 10.54
C PRO A 270 -14.81 -6.28 11.99
N GLY A 271 -14.28 -5.14 12.43
CA GLY A 271 -14.71 -4.50 13.66
C GLY A 271 -16.22 -4.19 13.60
N LYS A 272 -16.89 -4.26 14.72
CA LYS A 272 -18.29 -3.85 14.84
C LYS A 272 -18.36 -2.35 15.09
N LEU A 273 -19.30 -1.71 14.44
CA LEU A 273 -19.74 -0.37 14.80
C LEU A 273 -20.87 -0.53 15.85
N ASP A 274 -20.63 -0.01 17.05
CA ASP A 274 -21.57 -0.10 18.17
C ASP A 274 -22.56 1.06 18.13
N ILE A 275 -23.60 0.91 17.30
CA ILE A 275 -24.72 1.83 17.20
C ILE A 275 -26.02 1.04 17.06
N GLU A 276 -27.15 1.62 17.51
CA GLU A 276 -28.47 1.06 17.28
C GLU A 276 -28.83 1.04 15.77
N GLY A 277 -29.43 -0.06 15.32
CA GLY A 277 -29.96 -0.19 13.97
C GLY A 277 -29.38 -1.35 13.18
N ASN A 278 -29.70 -1.41 11.89
CA ASN A 278 -29.26 -2.48 11.00
C ASN A 278 -27.89 -2.18 10.38
N VAL A 279 -26.84 -2.38 11.18
CA VAL A 279 -25.47 -2.18 10.73
C VAL A 279 -24.91 -3.49 10.16
N GLN A 280 -24.42 -3.44 8.93
CA GLN A 280 -23.85 -4.60 8.23
C GLN A 280 -22.33 -4.53 8.20
N GLY A 281 -21.65 -5.66 8.40
CA GLY A 281 -20.21 -5.77 8.21
C GLY A 281 -19.85 -5.62 6.73
N VAL A 282 -18.89 -4.73 6.44
CA VAL A 282 -18.51 -4.38 5.06
C VAL A 282 -18.02 -5.61 4.27
N ILE A 283 -17.28 -6.52 4.87
CA ILE A 283 -16.72 -7.70 4.19
C ILE A 283 -17.85 -8.64 3.70
N GLU A 284 -18.83 -8.91 4.55
CA GLU A 284 -19.97 -9.76 4.21
C GLU A 284 -20.86 -9.09 3.17
N TRP A 285 -21.08 -7.78 3.31
CA TRP A 285 -21.84 -6.99 2.37
C TRP A 285 -21.18 -7.00 0.99
N MET A 286 -19.89 -6.71 0.90
CA MET A 286 -19.10 -6.73 -0.34
C MET A 286 -19.12 -8.12 -0.99
N LYS A 287 -18.92 -9.18 -0.20
CA LYS A 287 -18.99 -10.58 -0.70
C LYS A 287 -20.36 -10.89 -1.31
N ARG A 288 -21.44 -10.36 -0.74
CA ARG A 288 -22.80 -10.51 -1.28
C ARG A 288 -22.98 -9.71 -2.57
N MET A 289 -22.56 -8.45 -2.58
CA MET A 289 -22.67 -7.58 -3.75
C MET A 289 -21.86 -8.08 -4.93
N LYS A 290 -20.68 -8.63 -4.71
CA LYS A 290 -19.85 -9.20 -5.79
C LYS A 290 -20.52 -10.36 -6.54
N LYS A 291 -21.50 -11.02 -5.95
CA LYS A 291 -22.31 -12.07 -6.60
C LYS A 291 -23.44 -11.52 -7.48
N GLN A 292 -23.78 -10.25 -7.35
CA GLN A 292 -24.84 -9.61 -8.11
C GLN A 292 -24.30 -9.15 -9.47
N VAL A 293 -25.06 -9.46 -10.53
CA VAL A 293 -24.64 -9.15 -11.92
C VAL A 293 -25.27 -7.84 -12.40
N LYS A 294 -26.40 -7.44 -11.82
CA LYS A 294 -27.16 -6.26 -12.21
C LYS A 294 -27.30 -5.27 -11.04
N PRO A 295 -27.49 -3.97 -11.32
CA PRO A 295 -27.85 -3.00 -10.30
C PRO A 295 -29.08 -3.49 -9.51
N CYS A 296 -28.98 -3.47 -8.19
CA CYS A 296 -29.98 -4.07 -7.31
C CYS A 296 -30.22 -3.28 -6.03
N LEU A 297 -29.61 -2.09 -5.92
CA LEU A 297 -29.72 -1.23 -4.76
C LEU A 297 -30.49 0.04 -5.11
N SER A 298 -31.20 0.58 -4.12
CA SER A 298 -31.89 1.87 -4.20
C SER A 298 -31.79 2.58 -2.86
N GLY A 299 -32.09 3.87 -2.84
CA GLY A 299 -32.02 4.69 -1.63
C GLY A 299 -30.59 5.06 -1.23
N ASN A 300 -30.42 5.40 0.04
CA ASN A 300 -29.18 5.94 0.58
C ASN A 300 -28.39 4.85 1.30
N ILE A 301 -27.13 4.68 0.96
CA ILE A 301 -26.17 3.79 1.64
C ILE A 301 -25.08 4.64 2.27
N VAL A 302 -24.94 4.52 3.56
CA VAL A 302 -23.90 5.20 4.34
C VAL A 302 -22.79 4.21 4.67
N VAL A 303 -21.57 4.54 4.27
CA VAL A 303 -20.37 3.76 4.57
C VAL A 303 -19.57 4.48 5.64
N VAL A 304 -19.35 3.83 6.79
CA VAL A 304 -18.63 4.43 7.92
C VAL A 304 -17.17 4.07 7.91
N GLY A 305 -16.31 5.06 7.75
CA GLY A 305 -14.86 4.92 7.70
C GLY A 305 -14.27 5.46 6.40
N ALA A 306 -12.94 5.67 6.37
CA ALA A 306 -12.24 6.24 5.21
C ALA A 306 -10.98 5.43 4.84
N GLY A 307 -11.03 4.11 4.96
CA GLY A 307 -10.01 3.19 4.41
C GLY A 307 -10.34 2.76 2.99
N ASN A 308 -9.41 2.10 2.30
CA ASN A 308 -9.62 1.60 0.92
C ASN A 308 -10.88 0.73 0.80
N THR A 309 -11.18 -0.08 1.82
CA THR A 309 -12.40 -0.89 1.85
C THR A 309 -13.67 -0.03 1.86
N ALA A 310 -13.65 1.12 2.51
CA ALA A 310 -14.78 2.05 2.51
C ALA A 310 -14.96 2.71 1.13
N MET A 311 -13.85 3.09 0.48
CA MET A 311 -13.88 3.61 -0.89
C MET A 311 -14.48 2.58 -1.84
N ASP A 312 -14.01 1.34 -1.79
CA ASP A 312 -14.52 0.24 -2.62
C ASP A 312 -16.00 -0.03 -2.35
N ALA A 313 -16.43 -0.05 -1.08
CA ALA A 313 -17.82 -0.30 -0.72
C ALA A 313 -18.75 0.81 -1.21
N ALA A 314 -18.38 2.07 -1.06
CA ALA A 314 -19.16 3.20 -1.53
C ALA A 314 -19.28 3.22 -3.07
N ARG A 315 -18.20 2.93 -3.79
CA ARG A 315 -18.20 2.81 -5.25
C ARG A 315 -19.07 1.63 -5.72
N VAL A 316 -19.03 0.49 -5.02
CA VAL A 316 -19.94 -0.63 -5.30
C VAL A 316 -21.39 -0.22 -5.08
N ALA A 317 -21.71 0.45 -3.97
CA ALA A 317 -23.06 0.93 -3.69
C ALA A 317 -23.56 1.86 -4.80
N LYS A 318 -22.73 2.80 -5.23
CA LYS A 318 -23.04 3.73 -6.32
C LYS A 318 -23.29 3.02 -7.64
N ARG A 319 -22.40 2.11 -8.03
CA ARG A 319 -22.52 1.32 -9.27
C ARG A 319 -23.71 0.36 -9.26
N MET A 320 -24.17 -0.05 -8.07
CA MET A 320 -25.37 -0.87 -7.90
C MET A 320 -26.69 -0.08 -7.86
N GLY A 321 -26.63 1.25 -8.00
CA GLY A 321 -27.81 2.12 -8.17
C GLY A 321 -28.19 2.94 -6.93
N ALA A 322 -27.49 2.81 -5.82
CA ALA A 322 -27.76 3.58 -4.60
C ALA A 322 -27.10 4.96 -4.60
N HIS A 323 -27.63 5.88 -3.80
CA HIS A 323 -26.85 7.03 -3.33
C HIS A 323 -25.87 6.58 -2.27
N ALA A 324 -24.57 6.89 -2.45
CA ALA A 324 -23.52 6.45 -1.55
C ALA A 324 -22.87 7.64 -0.88
N THR A 325 -22.81 7.61 0.46
CA THR A 325 -22.14 8.63 1.28
C THR A 325 -21.14 7.97 2.21
N ILE A 326 -19.91 8.47 2.22
CA ILE A 326 -18.88 8.05 3.17
C ILE A 326 -18.90 9.00 4.36
N LEU A 327 -19.08 8.48 5.57
CA LEU A 327 -18.93 9.24 6.82
C LEU A 327 -17.57 8.98 7.45
N TYR A 328 -16.83 10.04 7.71
CA TYR A 328 -15.54 9.95 8.36
C TYR A 328 -15.44 10.87 9.57
N ARG A 329 -15.06 10.30 10.71
CA ARG A 329 -14.97 11.03 12.00
C ARG A 329 -13.82 12.03 12.10
N ARG A 330 -12.90 12.04 11.12
CA ARG A 330 -11.76 12.96 11.03
C ARG A 330 -11.81 13.70 9.71
N THR A 331 -10.81 14.55 9.44
CA THR A 331 -10.66 15.20 8.14
C THR A 331 -9.95 14.30 7.13
N LYS A 332 -10.07 14.58 5.83
CA LYS A 332 -9.36 13.92 4.71
C LYS A 332 -7.87 13.72 5.00
N LYS A 333 -7.26 14.72 5.65
CA LYS A 333 -5.84 14.69 6.03
C LYS A 333 -5.42 13.44 6.83
N PHE A 334 -6.35 12.84 7.56
CA PHE A 334 -6.10 11.69 8.44
C PHE A 334 -6.72 10.40 7.93
N MET A 335 -7.23 10.40 6.71
CA MET A 335 -7.79 9.17 6.15
C MET A 335 -6.70 8.15 5.85
N PRO A 336 -6.94 6.86 6.10
CA PRO A 336 -6.00 5.81 5.79
C PRO A 336 -6.02 5.38 4.31
N ALA A 337 -7.06 5.74 3.55
CA ALA A 337 -7.12 5.49 2.12
C ALA A 337 -6.15 6.40 1.35
N ASP A 338 -5.76 5.98 0.16
CA ASP A 338 -5.03 6.80 -0.78
C ASP A 338 -5.92 7.93 -1.30
N GLU A 339 -5.35 9.13 -1.49
CA GLU A 339 -6.08 10.29 -1.97
C GLU A 339 -6.67 10.05 -3.37
N HIS A 340 -5.93 9.33 -4.21
CA HIS A 340 -6.42 8.92 -5.53
C HIS A 340 -7.67 8.04 -5.45
N GLU A 341 -7.76 7.14 -4.47
CA GLU A 341 -8.94 6.29 -4.28
C GLU A 341 -10.17 7.08 -3.84
N LEU A 342 -9.97 8.11 -3.01
CA LEU A 342 -11.05 9.04 -2.65
C LEU A 342 -11.49 9.83 -3.89
N GLN A 343 -10.54 10.33 -4.69
CA GLN A 343 -10.89 11.08 -5.89
C GLN A 343 -11.73 10.24 -6.86
N LEU A 344 -11.32 8.99 -7.10
CA LEU A 344 -12.11 8.06 -7.93
C LEU A 344 -13.54 7.83 -7.38
N ALA A 345 -13.71 7.80 -6.07
CA ALA A 345 -15.03 7.66 -5.46
C ALA A 345 -15.89 8.94 -5.68
N ILE A 346 -15.29 10.12 -5.51
CA ILE A 346 -15.95 11.41 -5.74
C ILE A 346 -16.33 11.56 -7.22
N ASP A 347 -15.44 11.21 -8.14
CA ASP A 347 -15.69 11.28 -9.60
C ASP A 347 -16.85 10.37 -10.03
N GLU A 348 -17.06 9.25 -9.32
CA GLU A 348 -18.22 8.39 -9.49
C GLU A 348 -19.50 8.91 -8.81
N GLY A 349 -19.43 10.06 -8.13
CA GLY A 349 -20.55 10.71 -7.46
C GLY A 349 -20.85 10.14 -6.07
N VAL A 350 -19.83 9.64 -5.36
CA VAL A 350 -19.91 9.31 -3.93
C VAL A 350 -19.71 10.60 -3.11
N GLU A 351 -20.56 10.84 -2.15
CA GLU A 351 -20.42 11.95 -1.22
C GLU A 351 -19.43 11.60 -0.11
N PHE A 352 -18.63 12.57 0.31
CA PHE A 352 -17.67 12.41 1.41
C PHE A 352 -17.93 13.47 2.49
N VAL A 353 -18.31 13.01 3.68
CA VAL A 353 -18.64 13.87 4.83
C VAL A 353 -17.61 13.68 5.91
N GLU A 354 -16.87 14.75 6.20
CA GLU A 354 -15.86 14.80 7.24
C GLU A 354 -16.46 15.16 8.60
N LEU A 355 -15.71 14.86 9.68
CA LEU A 355 -16.04 15.23 11.07
C LEU A 355 -17.44 14.77 11.50
N ALA A 356 -17.91 13.67 10.91
CA ALA A 356 -19.21 13.08 11.17
C ALA A 356 -19.08 11.64 11.68
N ALA A 357 -19.86 11.30 12.69
CA ALA A 357 -19.97 9.95 13.22
C ALA A 357 -21.45 9.57 13.36
N PRO A 358 -21.86 8.36 12.96
CA PRO A 358 -23.23 7.93 13.11
C PRO A 358 -23.55 7.68 14.59
N VAL A 359 -24.73 8.06 15.02
CA VAL A 359 -25.24 7.85 16.37
C VAL A 359 -26.25 6.72 16.41
N LYS A 360 -27.15 6.69 15.44
CA LYS A 360 -28.24 5.71 15.35
C LYS A 360 -28.69 5.57 13.90
N GLN A 361 -29.11 4.38 13.52
CA GLN A 361 -29.85 4.16 12.29
C GLN A 361 -31.32 3.93 12.65
N SER A 362 -32.20 4.81 12.22
CA SER A 362 -33.63 4.61 12.24
C SER A 362 -34.15 4.21 10.85
N ARG A 363 -35.24 3.45 10.79
CA ARG A 363 -35.96 3.28 9.54
C ARG A 363 -36.56 4.64 9.17
N GLY A 364 -36.23 5.14 8.00
CA GLY A 364 -36.89 6.24 7.37
C GLY A 364 -38.20 5.77 6.74
#